data_f7bbf9a9f7d57b786735f7efb0eb86af
#
_entry.id   f7bbf9a9f7d57b786735f7efb0eb86af
#
_cell.length_a   1.000
_cell.length_b   1.000
_cell.length_c   1.000
_cell.angle_alpha   90.00
_cell.angle_beta   90.00
_cell.angle_gamma   90.00
#
_symmetry.space_group_name_H-M   'P 1'
#
loop_
_entity.id
_entity.type
_entity.pdbx_description
1 polymer ?
#
loop_
_entity_poly.entity_id
_entity_poly.type
_entity_poly.pdbx_seq_one_letter_code
_entity_poly.pdbx_strand_id
1 'polypeptide(L)'
;MNLTGQQTLPVSQAQAWAALNDTAMLQAAVPGCEAITPTGDNAFDVLMAVSIGPVKAKFKGRLQLTDLVPPQSYRLAFEGSGGAAGHGKGQAHVVLEALAPQQTRLNYEVSASVGGKLAQIGSRLVDLAAQKLAEDFFARFHSALLERHPPAAPATDPMPAPPAAAPATGPLRRLIDWLRRRFR
;
A
#
# COMPACT_ATOMS: atom_id res chain seq x y z
N MET A 1 -6.34 13.02 -21.02
CA MET A 1 -6.28 11.59 -20.69
C MET A 1 -7.13 11.31 -19.46
N ASN A 2 -7.81 10.18 -19.42
CA ASN A 2 -8.54 9.71 -18.25
C ASN A 2 -8.06 8.30 -17.92
N LEU A 3 -7.84 8.05 -16.65
CA LEU A 3 -7.41 6.75 -16.15
C LEU A 3 -8.23 6.38 -14.93
N THR A 4 -8.83 5.20 -14.94
CA THR A 4 -9.55 4.64 -13.80
C THR A 4 -9.00 3.27 -13.48
N GLY A 5 -9.02 2.90 -12.21
CA GLY A 5 -8.55 1.57 -11.82
C GLY A 5 -8.93 1.22 -10.40
N GLN A 6 -8.66 -0.04 -10.08
CA GLN A 6 -8.94 -0.62 -8.78
C GLN A 6 -7.76 -1.50 -8.35
N GLN A 7 -7.41 -1.43 -7.07
CA GLN A 7 -6.36 -2.24 -6.46
C GLN A 7 -6.84 -2.82 -5.14
N THR A 8 -6.38 -4.02 -4.82
CA THR A 8 -6.60 -4.61 -3.49
C THR A 8 -5.30 -4.53 -2.71
N LEU A 9 -5.35 -3.87 -1.56
CA LEU A 9 -4.20 -3.67 -0.68
C LEU A 9 -4.27 -4.65 0.49
N PRO A 10 -3.16 -5.31 0.88
CA PRO A 10 -3.12 -6.35 1.90
C PRO A 10 -2.98 -5.77 3.32
N VAL A 11 -3.72 -4.70 3.61
CA VAL A 11 -3.67 -3.96 4.88
C VAL A 11 -5.05 -3.41 5.21
N SER A 12 -5.26 -3.01 6.47
CA SER A 12 -6.50 -2.34 6.88
C SER A 12 -6.66 -0.97 6.21
N GLN A 13 -7.89 -0.46 6.15
CA GLN A 13 -8.19 0.85 5.57
C GLN A 13 -7.40 1.99 6.25
N ALA A 14 -7.25 1.95 7.57
CA ALA A 14 -6.47 2.93 8.30
C ALA A 14 -4.97 2.88 7.96
N GLN A 15 -4.41 1.67 7.79
CA GLN A 15 -3.02 1.49 7.36
C GLN A 15 -2.80 1.93 5.91
N ALA A 16 -3.74 1.63 5.01
CA ALA A 16 -3.71 2.10 3.62
C ALA A 16 -3.76 3.63 3.56
N TRP A 17 -4.64 4.25 4.33
CA TRP A 17 -4.73 5.70 4.47
C TRP A 17 -3.42 6.32 4.95
N ALA A 18 -2.86 5.81 6.05
CA ALA A 18 -1.59 6.29 6.61
C ALA A 18 -0.44 6.19 5.59
N ALA A 19 -0.37 5.08 4.86
CA ALA A 19 0.65 4.83 3.84
C ALA A 19 0.54 5.79 2.65
N LEU A 20 -0.68 6.10 2.19
CA LEU A 20 -0.95 7.05 1.10
C LEU A 20 -0.70 8.52 1.50
N ASN A 21 -0.54 8.80 2.79
CA ASN A 21 -0.18 10.12 3.32
C ASN A 21 1.27 10.18 3.83
N ASP A 22 2.05 9.11 3.68
CA ASP A 22 3.46 9.04 4.04
C ASP A 22 4.33 9.42 2.83
N THR A 23 4.95 10.60 2.88
CA THR A 23 5.77 11.11 1.77
C THR A 23 6.99 10.25 1.46
N ALA A 24 7.58 9.59 2.47
CA ALA A 24 8.73 8.71 2.26
C ALA A 24 8.29 7.43 1.51
N MET A 25 7.15 6.86 1.87
CA MET A 25 6.58 5.71 1.18
C MET A 25 6.17 6.05 -0.25
N LEU A 26 5.52 7.19 -0.45
CA LEU A 26 5.13 7.65 -1.79
C LEU A 26 6.36 7.93 -2.66
N GLN A 27 7.40 8.58 -2.13
CA GLN A 27 8.63 8.83 -2.85
C GLN A 27 9.30 7.53 -3.33
N ALA A 28 9.32 6.49 -2.50
CA ALA A 28 9.87 5.19 -2.86
C ALA A 28 9.00 4.45 -3.89
N ALA A 29 7.66 4.58 -3.81
CA ALA A 29 6.73 3.87 -4.67
C ALA A 29 6.55 4.54 -6.05
N VAL A 30 6.57 5.88 -6.13
CA VAL A 30 6.36 6.61 -7.39
C VAL A 30 7.60 6.48 -8.29
N PRO A 31 7.47 5.86 -9.49
CA PRO A 31 8.61 5.71 -10.39
C PRO A 31 9.17 7.06 -10.85
N GLY A 32 10.47 7.23 -10.72
CA GLY A 32 11.15 8.47 -11.10
C GLY A 32 10.98 9.64 -10.12
N CYS A 33 10.31 9.45 -9.00
CA CYS A 33 10.22 10.46 -7.96
C CYS A 33 11.58 10.63 -7.27
N GLU A 34 12.12 11.86 -7.32
CA GLU A 34 13.39 12.21 -6.68
C GLU A 34 13.16 12.84 -5.30
N ALA A 35 12.08 13.60 -5.15
CA ALA A 35 11.73 14.25 -3.88
C ALA A 35 10.22 14.54 -3.78
N ILE A 36 9.69 14.45 -2.57
CA ILE A 36 8.38 14.98 -2.17
C ILE A 36 8.60 15.81 -0.90
N THR A 37 8.37 17.11 -0.98
CA THR A 37 8.62 18.03 0.11
C THR A 37 7.32 18.72 0.52
N PRO A 38 6.87 18.57 1.79
CA PRO A 38 5.72 19.32 2.30
C PRO A 38 5.97 20.83 2.23
N THR A 39 5.01 21.59 1.72
CA THR A 39 5.11 23.06 1.58
C THR A 39 4.00 23.81 2.34
N GLY A 40 3.05 23.09 2.92
CA GLY A 40 1.94 23.64 3.70
C GLY A 40 0.93 22.56 4.05
N ASP A 41 -0.23 22.97 4.51
CA ASP A 41 -1.30 22.04 4.86
C ASP A 41 -1.78 21.30 3.62
N ASN A 42 -1.50 19.98 3.58
CA ASN A 42 -1.87 19.08 2.47
C ASN A 42 -1.29 19.50 1.10
N ALA A 43 -0.21 20.29 1.10
CA ALA A 43 0.48 20.74 -0.11
C ALA A 43 1.91 20.20 -0.16
N PHE A 44 2.35 19.81 -1.36
CA PHE A 44 3.66 19.18 -1.55
C PHE A 44 4.29 19.65 -2.86
N ASP A 45 5.57 19.95 -2.81
CA ASP A 45 6.40 20.09 -4.01
C ASP A 45 7.01 18.73 -4.37
N VAL A 46 6.98 18.40 -5.66
CA VAL A 46 7.45 17.11 -6.17
C VAL A 46 8.47 17.32 -7.27
N LEU A 47 9.58 16.59 -7.19
CA LEU A 47 10.58 16.51 -8.25
C LEU A 47 10.55 15.11 -8.85
N MET A 48 10.31 15.02 -10.16
CA MET A 48 10.21 13.77 -10.89
C MET A 48 11.11 13.75 -12.13
N ALA A 49 11.83 12.66 -12.35
CA ALA A 49 12.44 12.34 -13.62
C ALA A 49 11.46 11.54 -14.48
N VAL A 50 11.06 12.09 -15.60
CA VAL A 50 10.09 11.50 -16.53
C VAL A 50 10.78 11.12 -17.83
N SER A 51 10.49 9.91 -18.33
CA SER A 51 10.95 9.41 -19.63
C SER A 51 9.79 8.78 -20.38
N ILE A 52 9.29 9.46 -21.39
CA ILE A 52 8.16 9.00 -22.23
C ILE A 52 8.58 9.12 -23.70
N GLY A 53 8.85 7.98 -24.34
CA GLY A 53 9.37 7.96 -25.70
C GLY A 53 10.67 8.79 -25.82
N PRO A 54 10.73 9.75 -26.73
CA PRO A 54 11.92 10.59 -26.93
C PRO A 54 12.04 11.71 -25.87
N VAL A 55 11.00 11.94 -25.04
CA VAL A 55 11.01 13.01 -24.06
C VAL A 55 11.58 12.51 -22.74
N LYS A 56 12.72 13.08 -22.36
CA LYS A 56 13.37 12.86 -21.06
C LYS A 56 13.57 14.20 -20.37
N ALA A 57 13.01 14.39 -19.19
CA ALA A 57 13.11 15.63 -18.45
C ALA A 57 12.86 15.46 -16.97
N LYS A 58 13.36 16.43 -16.20
CA LYS A 58 12.95 16.59 -14.79
C LYS A 58 11.76 17.55 -14.74
N PHE A 59 10.72 17.11 -14.07
CA PHE A 59 9.51 17.88 -13.82
C PHE A 59 9.49 18.34 -12.38
N LYS A 60 9.24 19.64 -12.20
CA LYS A 60 8.91 20.21 -10.90
C LYS A 60 7.39 20.31 -10.83
N GLY A 61 6.77 19.69 -9.86
CA GLY A 61 5.34 19.66 -9.68
C GLY A 61 4.91 20.13 -8.32
N ARG A 62 3.63 20.46 -8.23
CA ARG A 62 2.93 20.73 -6.97
C ARG A 62 1.74 19.82 -6.87
N LEU A 63 1.53 19.29 -5.67
CA LEU A 63 0.35 18.51 -5.30
C LEU A 63 -0.42 19.25 -4.22
N GLN A 64 -1.74 19.20 -4.28
CA GLN A 64 -2.64 19.69 -3.25
C GLN A 64 -3.71 18.65 -2.98
N LEU A 65 -3.80 18.18 -1.73
CA LEU A 65 -4.89 17.33 -1.27
C LEU A 65 -6.08 18.17 -0.85
N THR A 66 -7.28 17.75 -1.25
CA THR A 66 -8.56 18.39 -0.92
C THR A 66 -9.61 17.32 -0.60
N ASP A 67 -10.73 17.74 -0.06
CA ASP A 67 -11.89 16.87 0.24
C ASP A 67 -11.48 15.61 1.03
N LEU A 68 -10.60 15.78 2.03
CA LEU A 68 -10.14 14.69 2.86
C LEU A 68 -11.27 14.19 3.78
N VAL A 69 -11.62 12.92 3.63
CA VAL A 69 -12.55 12.18 4.50
C VAL A 69 -11.82 10.95 5.07
N PRO A 70 -11.00 11.13 6.12
CA PRO A 70 -10.22 10.04 6.69
C PRO A 70 -11.11 8.94 7.29
N PRO A 71 -10.81 7.66 7.12
CA PRO A 71 -9.79 7.07 6.23
C PRO A 71 -10.36 6.62 4.87
N GLN A 72 -11.41 7.28 4.37
CA GLN A 72 -12.24 6.79 3.27
C GLN A 72 -11.86 7.35 1.90
N SER A 73 -11.64 8.66 1.79
CA SER A 73 -11.40 9.27 0.48
C SER A 73 -10.68 10.60 0.54
N TYR A 74 -10.07 10.97 -0.57
CA TYR A 74 -9.54 12.31 -0.80
C TYR A 74 -9.48 12.61 -2.28
N ARG A 75 -9.39 13.90 -2.59
CA ARG A 75 -9.02 14.39 -3.93
C ARG A 75 -7.63 14.97 -3.88
N LEU A 76 -6.94 14.90 -5.01
CA LEU A 76 -5.69 15.60 -5.20
C LEU A 76 -5.71 16.34 -6.53
N ALA A 77 -5.22 17.57 -6.52
CA ALA A 77 -4.89 18.32 -7.72
C ALA A 77 -3.37 18.30 -7.88
N PHE A 78 -2.90 18.21 -9.11
CA PHE A 78 -1.49 18.24 -9.42
C PHE A 78 -1.19 19.03 -10.67
N GLU A 79 -0.06 19.69 -10.67
CA GLU A 79 0.51 20.39 -11.81
C GLU A 79 2.02 20.23 -11.83
N GLY A 80 2.63 20.30 -13.00
CA GLY A 80 4.08 20.17 -13.10
C GLY A 80 4.59 20.73 -14.43
N SER A 81 5.85 21.19 -14.41
CA SER A 81 6.54 21.73 -15.57
C SER A 81 7.92 21.11 -15.71
N GLY A 82 8.25 20.70 -16.92
CA GLY A 82 9.57 20.23 -17.36
C GLY A 82 10.26 21.22 -18.29
N GLY A 83 9.93 22.50 -18.22
CA GLY A 83 10.50 23.53 -19.08
C GLY A 83 10.22 23.25 -20.56
N ALA A 84 11.27 23.09 -21.36
CA ALA A 84 11.17 22.82 -22.80
C ALA A 84 10.47 21.47 -23.13
N ALA A 85 10.39 20.54 -22.18
CA ALA A 85 9.68 19.26 -22.37
C ALA A 85 8.17 19.41 -22.31
N GLY A 86 7.67 20.48 -21.68
CA GLY A 86 6.26 20.78 -21.57
C GLY A 86 5.77 20.80 -20.13
N HIS A 87 4.46 20.66 -19.99
CA HIS A 87 3.79 20.71 -18.68
C HIS A 87 2.65 19.70 -18.63
N GLY A 88 2.20 19.40 -17.42
CA GLY A 88 1.04 18.56 -17.15
C GLY A 88 0.25 19.11 -15.96
N LYS A 89 -1.05 18.90 -15.97
CA LYS A 89 -1.93 19.19 -14.84
C LYS A 89 -3.10 18.22 -14.82
N GLY A 90 -3.62 17.99 -13.64
CA GLY A 90 -4.78 17.10 -13.50
C GLY A 90 -5.29 17.03 -12.08
N GLN A 91 -6.21 16.13 -11.91
CA GLN A 91 -6.79 15.80 -10.61
C GLN A 91 -7.02 14.30 -10.52
N ALA A 92 -7.02 13.79 -9.30
CA ALA A 92 -7.41 12.43 -9.02
C ALA A 92 -8.38 12.39 -7.84
N HIS A 93 -9.24 11.38 -7.85
CA HIS A 93 -10.11 11.02 -6.74
C HIS A 93 -9.74 9.61 -6.30
N VAL A 94 -9.50 9.43 -5.02
CA VAL A 94 -9.13 8.14 -4.41
C VAL A 94 -10.16 7.79 -3.36
N VAL A 95 -10.65 6.54 -3.42
CA VAL A 95 -11.62 5.99 -2.46
C VAL A 95 -11.08 4.67 -1.92
N LEU A 96 -11.11 4.53 -0.61
CA LEU A 96 -10.70 3.32 0.12
C LEU A 96 -11.93 2.66 0.74
N GLU A 97 -12.11 1.37 0.49
CA GLU A 97 -13.19 0.55 1.04
C GLU A 97 -12.60 -0.63 1.81
N ALA A 98 -12.96 -0.78 3.08
CA ALA A 98 -12.57 -1.95 3.86
C ALA A 98 -13.32 -3.19 3.34
N LEU A 99 -12.58 -4.20 2.86
CA LEU A 99 -13.15 -5.49 2.43
C LEU A 99 -13.10 -6.51 3.57
N ALA A 100 -12.01 -6.47 4.35
CA ALA A 100 -11.75 -7.34 5.50
C ALA A 100 -10.81 -6.61 6.47
N PRO A 101 -10.57 -7.12 7.68
CA PRO A 101 -9.69 -6.47 8.67
C PRO A 101 -8.28 -6.12 8.16
N GLN A 102 -7.74 -6.92 7.23
CA GLN A 102 -6.43 -6.72 6.60
C GLN A 102 -6.54 -6.68 5.07
N GLN A 103 -7.63 -6.16 4.55
CA GLN A 103 -7.82 -6.04 3.12
C GLN A 103 -8.63 -4.79 2.78
N THR A 104 -8.08 -3.94 1.93
CA THR A 104 -8.70 -2.68 1.50
C THR A 104 -8.73 -2.62 -0.02
N ARG A 105 -9.88 -2.26 -0.56
CA ARG A 105 -10.01 -1.88 -1.97
C ARG A 105 -9.70 -0.40 -2.12
N LEU A 106 -8.81 -0.08 -3.06
CA LEU A 106 -8.53 1.27 -3.49
C LEU A 106 -9.09 1.44 -4.89
N ASN A 107 -10.02 2.38 -5.06
CA ASN A 107 -10.53 2.83 -6.34
C ASN A 107 -9.93 4.19 -6.65
N TYR A 108 -9.53 4.43 -7.91
CA TYR A 108 -9.01 5.72 -8.32
C TYR A 108 -9.52 6.15 -9.70
N GLU A 109 -9.71 7.44 -9.82
CA GLU A 109 -10.07 8.12 -11.08
C GLU A 109 -9.11 9.29 -11.26
N VAL A 110 -8.47 9.38 -12.43
CA VAL A 110 -7.51 10.44 -12.76
C VAL A 110 -7.95 11.09 -14.05
N SER A 111 -7.98 12.42 -14.04
CA SER A 111 -8.16 13.23 -15.26
C SER A 111 -6.96 14.17 -15.39
N ALA A 112 -6.27 14.13 -16.51
CA ALA A 112 -5.09 14.95 -16.73
C ALA A 112 -4.97 15.46 -18.16
N SER A 113 -4.27 16.56 -18.30
CA SER A 113 -3.88 17.16 -19.58
C SER A 113 -2.39 17.43 -19.61
N VAL A 114 -1.81 17.31 -20.78
CA VAL A 114 -0.39 17.60 -21.03
C VAL A 114 -0.25 18.61 -22.16
N GLY A 115 0.82 19.39 -22.12
CA GLY A 115 1.15 20.39 -23.13
C GLY A 115 2.62 20.36 -23.52
N GLY A 116 2.99 21.15 -24.52
CA GLY A 116 4.36 21.23 -25.03
C GLY A 116 4.79 19.96 -25.78
N LYS A 117 6.07 19.59 -25.69
CA LYS A 117 6.61 18.40 -26.38
C LYS A 117 5.92 17.09 -25.94
N LEU A 118 5.45 17.01 -24.68
CA LEU A 118 4.68 15.86 -24.22
C LEU A 118 3.38 15.67 -25.02
N ALA A 119 2.69 16.74 -25.36
CA ALA A 119 1.48 16.64 -26.19
C ALA A 119 1.80 16.22 -27.63
N GLN A 120 2.97 16.62 -28.15
CA GLN A 120 3.38 16.35 -29.53
C GLN A 120 3.72 14.88 -29.80
N ILE A 121 4.06 14.07 -28.75
CA ILE A 121 4.33 12.63 -28.92
C ILE A 121 3.04 11.79 -29.14
N GLY A 122 1.87 12.43 -29.01
CA GLY A 122 0.56 11.82 -29.24
C GLY A 122 -0.10 11.26 -27.98
N SER A 123 -1.40 11.40 -27.90
CA SER A 123 -2.21 11.00 -26.73
C SER A 123 -2.05 9.52 -26.39
N ARG A 124 -2.02 8.66 -27.42
CA ARG A 124 -1.88 7.21 -27.20
C ARG A 124 -0.60 6.83 -26.44
N LEU A 125 0.53 7.47 -26.75
CA LEU A 125 1.79 7.19 -26.07
C LEU A 125 1.78 7.76 -24.63
N VAL A 126 1.16 8.92 -24.43
CA VAL A 126 0.94 9.50 -23.11
C VAL A 126 0.05 8.60 -22.25
N ASP A 127 -1.06 8.08 -22.79
CA ASP A 127 -1.98 7.20 -22.09
C ASP A 127 -1.31 5.88 -21.68
N LEU A 128 -0.54 5.25 -22.59
CA LEU A 128 0.23 4.05 -22.29
C LEU A 128 1.29 4.29 -21.18
N ALA A 129 1.96 5.43 -21.24
CA ALA A 129 2.95 5.79 -20.22
C ALA A 129 2.30 6.02 -18.85
N ALA A 130 1.12 6.64 -18.80
CA ALA A 130 0.37 6.85 -17.59
C ALA A 130 -0.12 5.54 -16.96
N GLN A 131 -0.64 4.61 -17.80
CA GLN A 131 -1.03 3.27 -17.35
C GLN A 131 0.17 2.53 -16.74
N LYS A 132 1.30 2.50 -17.46
CA LYS A 132 2.53 1.88 -16.98
C LYS A 132 3.03 2.48 -15.67
N LEU A 133 2.96 3.82 -15.54
CA LEU A 133 3.36 4.51 -14.31
C LEU A 133 2.46 4.10 -13.13
N ALA A 134 1.15 3.97 -13.36
CA ALA A 134 0.21 3.52 -12.33
C ALA A 134 0.47 2.05 -11.92
N GLU A 135 0.69 1.16 -12.89
CA GLU A 135 1.02 -0.24 -12.62
C GLU A 135 2.30 -0.36 -11.79
N ASP A 136 3.38 0.33 -12.18
CA ASP A 136 4.66 0.31 -11.49
C ASP A 136 4.55 0.93 -10.09
N PHE A 137 3.77 1.99 -9.93
CA PHE A 137 3.47 2.60 -8.63
C PHE A 137 2.80 1.60 -7.70
N PHE A 138 1.70 0.99 -8.13
CA PHE A 138 0.97 0.06 -7.28
C PHE A 138 1.74 -1.21 -6.96
N ALA A 139 2.55 -1.72 -7.90
CA ALA A 139 3.43 -2.85 -7.63
C ALA A 139 4.44 -2.54 -6.50
N ARG A 140 5.11 -1.38 -6.56
CA ARG A 140 6.06 -0.93 -5.54
C ARG A 140 5.36 -0.60 -4.23
N PHE A 141 4.21 0.07 -4.29
CA PHE A 141 3.43 0.43 -3.11
C PHE A 141 2.95 -0.80 -2.36
N HIS A 142 2.47 -1.82 -3.09
CA HIS A 142 2.07 -3.10 -2.51
C HIS A 142 3.24 -3.80 -1.81
N SER A 143 4.42 -3.85 -2.43
CA SER A 143 5.63 -4.42 -1.81
C SER A 143 6.01 -3.67 -0.53
N ALA A 144 6.00 -2.33 -0.56
CA ALA A 144 6.31 -1.51 0.61
C ALA A 144 5.28 -1.67 1.74
N LEU A 145 4.01 -1.90 1.41
CA LEU A 145 2.99 -2.22 2.41
C LEU A 145 3.25 -3.57 3.09
N LEU A 146 3.62 -4.60 2.33
CA LEU A 146 3.95 -5.92 2.89
C LEU A 146 5.21 -5.89 3.76
N GLU A 147 6.21 -5.10 3.40
CA GLU A 147 7.42 -4.92 4.21
C GLU A 147 7.11 -4.22 5.53
N ARG A 148 6.25 -3.19 5.50
CA ARG A 148 5.86 -2.42 6.69
C ARG A 148 4.83 -3.16 7.57
N HIS A 149 3.98 -3.94 6.96
CA HIS A 149 2.89 -4.68 7.60
C HIS A 149 2.93 -6.14 7.13
N PRO A 150 3.90 -6.93 7.59
CA PRO A 150 3.95 -8.34 7.22
C PRO A 150 2.63 -9.02 7.65
N PRO A 151 2.08 -9.90 6.79
CA PRO A 151 0.89 -10.64 7.14
C PRO A 151 1.14 -11.38 8.45
N ALA A 152 0.19 -11.27 9.41
CA ALA A 152 0.27 -12.05 10.63
C ALA A 152 0.44 -13.52 10.23
N ALA A 153 1.47 -14.19 10.78
CA ALA A 153 1.60 -15.62 10.62
C ALA A 153 0.26 -16.26 11.00
N PRO A 154 -0.24 -17.25 10.24
CA PRO A 154 -1.47 -17.93 10.61
C PRO A 154 -1.32 -18.33 12.09
N ALA A 155 -2.27 -17.87 12.92
CA ALA A 155 -2.30 -18.30 14.31
C ALA A 155 -2.30 -19.83 14.23
N THR A 156 -1.19 -20.44 14.58
CA THR A 156 -1.16 -21.87 14.88
C THR A 156 -2.17 -21.98 16.00
N ASP A 157 -3.35 -22.53 15.70
CA ASP A 157 -4.29 -22.95 16.72
C ASP A 157 -3.44 -23.66 17.78
N PRO A 158 -3.52 -23.25 19.06
CA PRO A 158 -2.79 -23.96 20.08
C PRO A 158 -3.23 -25.42 19.96
N MET A 159 -2.32 -26.25 19.51
CA MET A 159 -2.54 -27.70 19.43
C MET A 159 -3.18 -28.09 20.76
N PRO A 160 -4.39 -28.70 20.77
CA PRO A 160 -5.02 -29.07 22.02
C PRO A 160 -3.99 -29.84 22.84
N ALA A 161 -3.71 -29.32 24.03
CA ALA A 161 -2.78 -29.95 24.94
C ALA A 161 -3.15 -31.42 25.03
N PRO A 162 -2.21 -32.37 24.89
CA PRO A 162 -2.52 -33.79 25.05
C PRO A 162 -3.26 -33.95 26.36
N PRO A 163 -4.34 -34.73 26.43
CA PRO A 163 -5.12 -34.91 27.65
C PRO A 163 -4.14 -35.31 28.76
N ALA A 164 -4.16 -34.56 29.86
CA ALA A 164 -3.33 -34.84 31.02
C ALA A 164 -3.45 -36.33 31.33
N ALA A 165 -2.33 -37.04 31.25
CA ALA A 165 -2.30 -38.45 31.52
C ALA A 165 -2.89 -38.68 32.91
N ALA A 166 -4.00 -39.38 32.97
CA ALA A 166 -4.57 -39.84 34.23
C ALA A 166 -3.47 -40.54 35.03
N PRO A 167 -3.36 -40.34 36.36
CA PRO A 167 -2.33 -40.96 37.15
C PRO A 167 -2.46 -42.47 37.00
N ALA A 168 -1.45 -43.10 36.40
CA ALA A 168 -1.36 -44.54 36.27
C ALA A 168 -1.31 -45.13 37.69
N THR A 169 -2.44 -45.63 38.14
CA THR A 169 -2.51 -46.50 39.34
C THR A 169 -1.86 -47.82 38.95
N GLY A 170 -0.53 -47.84 38.96
CA GLY A 170 0.22 -49.03 38.66
C GLY A 170 -0.02 -50.14 39.71
N PRO A 171 0.05 -51.40 39.28
CA PRO A 171 -0.21 -52.59 40.15
C PRO A 171 0.75 -52.72 41.35
N LEU A 172 1.82 -51.95 41.39
CA LEU A 172 2.81 -51.94 42.49
C LEU A 172 2.26 -51.43 43.83
N ARG A 173 1.26 -50.55 43.88
CA ARG A 173 0.66 -50.12 45.16
C ARG A 173 -0.19 -51.22 45.81
N ARG A 174 -0.82 -52.07 45.05
CA ARG A 174 -1.57 -53.22 45.56
C ARG A 174 -0.68 -54.32 46.16
N LEU A 175 0.55 -54.45 45.62
CA LEU A 175 1.52 -55.41 46.13
C LEU A 175 2.11 -54.98 47.49
N ILE A 176 2.37 -53.67 47.66
CA ILE A 176 2.91 -53.12 48.91
C ILE A 176 1.87 -53.16 50.04
N ASP A 177 0.60 -52.91 49.78
CA ASP A 177 -0.49 -52.98 50.76
C ASP A 177 -0.79 -54.44 51.15
N TRP A 178 -0.64 -55.41 50.23
CA TRP A 178 -0.80 -56.84 50.50
C TRP A 178 0.34 -57.33 51.39
N LEU A 179 1.57 -56.94 51.19
CA LEU A 179 2.73 -57.28 52.02
C LEU A 179 2.64 -56.73 53.48
N ARG A 180 2.12 -55.48 53.61
CA ARG A 180 1.96 -54.89 54.97
C ARG A 180 0.86 -55.48 55.78
N ARG A 181 -0.09 -56.24 55.24
CA ARG A 181 -1.19 -56.92 55.97
C ARG A 181 -0.82 -58.34 56.39
N ARG A 182 0.29 -58.89 55.86
CA ARG A 182 0.68 -60.32 56.16
C ARG A 182 1.77 -60.45 57.19
N PHE A 183 2.38 -59.36 57.64
CA PHE A 183 3.44 -59.34 58.64
C PHE A 183 3.12 -58.43 59.84
N ARG A 184 1.92 -58.55 60.33
CA ARG A 184 1.49 -58.05 61.66
C ARG A 184 0.90 -59.19 62.44
#